data_3035a68872e7311b9b22cb834d4d92a7
#
_entry.id   3035a68872e7311b9b22cb834d4d92a7
#
_cell.length_a   1.000
_cell.length_b   1.000
_cell.length_c   1.000
_cell.angle_alpha   90.00
_cell.angle_beta   90.00
_cell.angle_gamma   90.00
#
_symmetry.space_group_name_H-M   'P 1'
#
loop_
_entity.id
_entity.type
_entity.pdbx_description
1 polymer ?
#
loop_
_entity_poly.entity_id
_entity_poly.type
_entity_poly.pdbx_seq_one_letter_code
_entity_poly.pdbx_strand_id
1 'polypeptide(L)'
;LYPKDTIDHRNLMFEELDIFLKENMISEKKYNDIKSKIDSGEYFLQQYKDTKFHLICSYQDDNLSKMYSIFSGHWTSDGNEEIESIFNGKLVFENPKPTTLIKEIFFANTNQNDIILDFFAGSGTTAQAVMELNAEDNGNRKFILVQLDEKIDENKSKVAYDFCKNEL
;
A
#
# COMPACT_ATOMS: atom_id res chain seq x y z
N LEU A 1 6.92 -11.18 0.72
CA LEU A 1 6.34 -11.85 1.91
C LEU A 1 6.84 -13.28 1.94
N TYR A 2 7.77 -13.58 2.83
CA TYR A 2 8.19 -14.97 3.04
C TYR A 2 7.07 -15.72 3.75
N PRO A 3 6.88 -17.03 3.45
CA PRO A 3 5.87 -17.84 4.13
C PRO A 3 6.10 -17.77 5.64
N LYS A 4 5.05 -17.57 6.41
CA LYS A 4 5.04 -17.44 7.87
C LYS A 4 5.63 -18.65 8.63
N ASP A 5 5.98 -19.74 7.94
CA ASP A 5 6.15 -21.07 8.50
C ASP A 5 7.51 -21.71 8.29
N THR A 6 8.56 -20.98 7.91
CA THR A 6 9.89 -21.57 7.89
C THR A 6 10.47 -21.55 9.31
N ILE A 7 10.60 -22.74 9.87
CA ILE A 7 11.15 -23.02 11.20
C ILE A 7 12.49 -22.31 11.44
N ASP A 8 13.28 -22.12 10.39
CA ASP A 8 14.58 -21.46 10.46
C ASP A 8 14.52 -19.98 10.84
N HIS A 9 13.52 -19.23 10.36
CA HIS A 9 13.39 -17.81 10.69
C HIS A 9 12.95 -17.59 12.13
N ARG A 10 12.15 -18.48 12.70
CA ARG A 10 11.75 -18.44 14.11
C ARG A 10 12.93 -18.67 15.04
N ASN A 11 13.76 -19.64 14.71
CA ASN A 11 14.94 -19.95 15.52
C ASN A 11 15.94 -18.79 15.54
N LEU A 12 16.18 -18.14 14.38
CA LEU A 12 17.03 -16.95 14.30
C LEU A 12 16.52 -15.80 15.16
N MET A 13 15.19 -15.56 15.19
CA MET A 13 14.60 -14.53 16.05
C MET A 13 14.82 -14.81 17.53
N PHE A 14 14.68 -16.06 17.95
CA PHE A 14 14.90 -16.43 19.35
C PHE A 14 16.37 -16.34 19.73
N GLU A 15 17.29 -16.74 18.87
CA GLU A 15 18.73 -16.62 19.12
C GLU A 15 19.16 -15.14 19.31
N GLU A 16 18.67 -14.22 18.48
CA GLU A 16 18.95 -12.80 18.64
C GLU A 16 18.31 -12.21 19.91
N LEU A 17 17.07 -12.61 20.23
CA LEU A 17 16.39 -12.19 21.45
C LEU A 17 17.12 -12.67 22.71
N ASP A 18 17.61 -13.89 22.70
CA ASP A 18 18.39 -14.48 23.79
C ASP A 18 19.70 -13.73 24.01
N ILE A 19 20.36 -13.27 22.93
CA ILE A 19 21.56 -12.42 23.02
C ILE A 19 21.20 -11.08 23.66
N PHE A 20 20.13 -10.40 23.24
CA PHE A 20 19.71 -9.12 23.80
C PHE A 20 19.36 -9.21 25.30
N LEU A 21 18.74 -10.30 25.71
CA LEU A 21 18.47 -10.56 27.14
C LEU A 21 19.76 -10.78 27.91
N LYS A 22 20.66 -11.62 27.40
CA LYS A 22 21.94 -11.96 28.03
C LYS A 22 22.85 -10.74 28.22
N GLU A 23 22.81 -9.81 27.24
CA GLU A 23 23.58 -8.58 27.28
C GLU A 23 22.86 -7.43 28.03
N ASN A 24 21.76 -7.70 28.69
CA ASN A 24 20.91 -6.72 29.38
C ASN A 24 20.44 -5.55 28.49
N MET A 25 20.31 -5.76 27.20
CA MET A 25 19.78 -4.78 26.24
C MET A 25 18.26 -4.64 26.32
N ILE A 26 17.57 -5.71 26.78
CA ILE A 26 16.13 -5.73 27.03
C ILE A 26 15.84 -6.32 28.40
N SER A 27 14.72 -5.91 29.00
CA SER A 27 14.26 -6.51 30.27
C SER A 27 13.59 -7.87 30.01
N GLU A 28 13.61 -8.74 31.03
CA GLU A 28 12.97 -10.05 30.99
C GLU A 28 11.47 -9.97 30.66
N LYS A 29 10.78 -8.94 31.16
CA LYS A 29 9.39 -8.66 30.82
C LYS A 29 9.21 -8.40 29.32
N LYS A 30 10.09 -7.57 28.71
CA LYS A 30 10.05 -7.24 27.30
C LYS A 30 10.42 -8.44 26.42
N TYR A 31 11.40 -9.24 26.87
CA TYR A 31 11.76 -10.50 26.21
C TYR A 31 10.54 -11.44 26.11
N ASN A 32 9.84 -11.68 27.22
CA ASN A 32 8.70 -12.57 27.27
C ASN A 32 7.52 -12.05 26.43
N ASP A 33 7.28 -10.73 26.39
CA ASP A 33 6.27 -10.11 25.54
C ASP A 33 6.58 -10.33 24.05
N ILE A 34 7.80 -10.05 23.61
CA ILE A 34 8.22 -10.26 22.22
C ILE A 34 8.15 -11.74 21.84
N LYS A 35 8.61 -12.63 22.72
CA LYS A 35 8.57 -14.08 22.50
C LYS A 35 7.14 -14.58 22.29
N SER A 36 6.21 -14.14 23.14
CA SER A 36 4.78 -14.46 23.02
C SER A 36 4.20 -13.98 21.70
N LYS A 37 4.58 -12.81 21.24
CA LYS A 37 4.13 -12.23 19.97
C LYS A 37 4.70 -12.94 18.74
N ILE A 38 5.92 -13.45 18.83
CA ILE A 38 6.51 -14.30 17.79
C ILE A 38 5.78 -15.66 17.75
N ASP A 39 5.50 -16.25 18.91
CA ASP A 39 4.80 -17.53 19.00
C ASP A 39 3.36 -17.45 18.50
N SER A 40 2.68 -16.33 18.75
CA SER A 40 1.33 -16.05 18.22
C SER A 40 1.30 -15.70 16.73
N GLY A 41 2.45 -15.42 16.12
CA GLY A 41 2.53 -14.95 14.72
C GLY A 41 2.24 -13.46 14.55
N GLU A 42 2.08 -12.71 15.65
CA GLU A 42 1.93 -11.24 15.62
C GLU A 42 3.21 -10.57 15.13
N TYR A 43 4.36 -11.12 15.48
CA TYR A 43 5.67 -10.67 15.01
C TYR A 43 6.29 -11.68 14.05
N PHE A 44 6.88 -11.20 12.97
CA PHE A 44 7.63 -12.02 12.01
C PHE A 44 8.86 -11.26 11.49
N LEU A 45 9.84 -12.01 10.98
CA LEU A 45 11.02 -11.44 10.36
C LEU A 45 10.78 -11.14 8.88
N GLN A 46 11.20 -9.96 8.46
CA GLN A 46 11.34 -9.64 7.05
C GLN A 46 12.81 -9.41 6.72
N GLN A 47 13.31 -10.11 5.71
CA GLN A 47 14.65 -9.88 5.20
C GLN A 47 14.66 -8.60 4.36
N TYR A 48 15.62 -7.73 4.65
CA TYR A 48 15.85 -6.50 3.90
C TYR A 48 17.24 -6.56 3.27
N LYS A 49 17.32 -6.54 1.93
CA LYS A 49 18.57 -6.50 1.15
C LYS A 49 19.61 -7.49 1.65
N ASP A 50 19.43 -8.75 1.34
CA ASP A 50 20.35 -9.89 1.45
C ASP A 50 21.11 -10.12 2.78
N THR A 51 21.16 -9.14 3.70
CA THR A 51 21.99 -9.21 4.90
C THR A 51 21.39 -8.68 6.19
N LYS A 52 20.20 -8.06 6.16
CA LYS A 52 19.56 -7.48 7.36
C LYS A 52 18.15 -8.01 7.55
N PHE A 53 17.87 -8.44 8.77
CA PHE A 53 16.53 -8.83 9.19
C PHE A 53 15.91 -7.71 10.02
N HIS A 54 14.64 -7.43 9.79
CA HIS A 54 13.84 -6.52 10.61
C HIS A 54 12.68 -7.30 11.22
N LEU A 55 12.49 -7.11 12.51
CA LEU A 55 11.30 -7.61 13.19
C LEU A 55 10.11 -6.71 12.78
N ILE A 56 9.11 -7.33 12.18
CA ILE A 56 7.90 -6.64 11.74
C ILE A 56 6.73 -7.16 12.56
N CYS A 57 5.96 -6.23 13.11
CA CYS A 57 4.68 -6.56 13.73
C CYS A 57 3.66 -6.83 12.63
N SER A 58 2.96 -7.95 12.70
CA SER A 58 1.77 -8.11 11.87
C SER A 58 0.69 -7.16 12.38
N TYR A 59 0.02 -6.50 11.46
CA TYR A 59 -1.15 -5.71 11.77
C TYR A 59 -2.25 -6.65 12.30
N GLN A 60 -2.62 -6.49 13.56
CA GLN A 60 -3.92 -6.92 14.06
C GLN A 60 -4.78 -5.66 14.14
N ASP A 61 -6.04 -5.76 13.72
CA ASP A 61 -6.98 -4.64 13.55
C ASP A 61 -7.17 -3.71 14.77
N ASP A 62 -6.72 -4.13 15.95
CA ASP A 62 -6.85 -3.38 17.19
C ASP A 62 -5.66 -2.44 17.50
N ASN A 63 -4.58 -2.52 16.72
CA ASN A 63 -3.42 -1.64 16.85
C ASN A 63 -3.33 -0.71 15.63
N LEU A 64 -4.14 0.32 15.61
CA LEU A 64 -4.00 1.44 14.67
C LEU A 64 -2.65 2.11 14.91
N SER A 65 -1.61 1.63 14.23
CA SER A 65 -0.35 2.36 14.19
C SER A 65 -0.57 3.62 13.37
N LYS A 66 -0.01 4.73 13.86
CA LYS A 66 -0.05 5.99 13.11
C LYS A 66 0.60 5.77 11.75
N MET A 67 -0.10 6.20 10.71
CA MET A 67 0.42 6.24 9.36
C MET A 67 1.72 7.02 9.30
N TYR A 68 2.72 6.51 8.60
CA TYR A 68 3.96 7.26 8.39
C TYR A 68 3.69 8.50 7.53
N SER A 69 4.39 9.59 7.81
CA SER A 69 4.33 10.82 6.99
C SER A 69 5.05 10.70 5.65
N ILE A 70 5.78 9.60 5.45
CA ILE A 70 6.52 9.30 4.21
C ILE A 70 6.07 7.93 3.72
N PHE A 71 5.49 7.89 2.53
CA PHE A 71 5.17 6.67 1.80
C PHE A 71 6.38 6.28 0.96
N SER A 72 6.73 5.00 0.96
CA SER A 72 7.82 4.46 0.16
C SER A 72 7.33 3.26 -0.65
N GLY A 73 7.95 3.05 -1.81
CA GLY A 73 7.60 1.90 -2.67
C GLY A 73 6.50 2.18 -3.70
N HIS A 74 6.09 3.44 -3.86
CA HIS A 74 5.15 3.87 -4.89
C HIS A 74 5.85 4.83 -5.85
N TRP A 75 5.93 4.46 -7.11
CA TRP A 75 6.61 5.25 -8.14
C TRP A 75 5.61 5.81 -9.13
N THR A 76 5.92 6.95 -9.71
CA THR A 76 5.09 7.54 -10.80
C THR A 76 5.02 6.61 -12.03
N SER A 77 6.04 5.80 -12.26
CA SER A 77 6.05 4.76 -13.29
C SER A 77 4.93 3.74 -13.12
N ASP A 78 4.61 3.38 -11.87
CA ASP A 78 3.58 2.37 -11.57
C ASP A 78 2.22 2.83 -12.08
N GLY A 79 1.88 4.12 -11.87
CA GLY A 79 0.64 4.70 -12.41
C GLY A 79 0.61 4.72 -13.93
N ASN A 80 1.74 4.97 -14.60
CA ASN A 80 1.82 4.90 -16.06
C ASN A 80 1.59 3.46 -16.55
N GLU A 81 2.24 2.48 -15.95
CA GLU A 81 2.07 1.06 -16.30
C GLU A 81 0.63 0.59 -16.09
N GLU A 82 -0.04 1.05 -15.02
CA GLU A 82 -1.46 0.77 -14.78
C GLU A 82 -2.32 1.31 -15.93
N ILE A 83 -2.15 2.58 -16.33
CA ILE A 83 -2.89 3.18 -17.46
C ILE A 83 -2.60 2.44 -18.76
N GLU A 84 -1.34 2.18 -19.08
CA GLU A 84 -0.95 1.45 -20.28
C GLU A 84 -1.56 0.04 -20.32
N SER A 85 -1.64 -0.64 -19.19
CA SER A 85 -2.26 -1.96 -19.10
C SER A 85 -3.76 -1.94 -19.40
N ILE A 86 -4.46 -0.91 -18.94
CA ILE A 86 -5.92 -0.72 -19.20
C ILE A 86 -6.19 -0.33 -20.65
N PHE A 87 -5.34 0.51 -21.24
CA PHE A 87 -5.56 1.11 -22.56
C PHE A 87 -4.65 0.52 -23.66
N ASN A 88 -4.34 -0.79 -23.57
CA ASN A 88 -3.60 -1.54 -24.61
C ASN A 88 -2.25 -0.89 -24.99
N GLY A 89 -1.48 -0.47 -23.99
CA GLY A 89 -0.17 0.15 -24.15
C GLY A 89 -0.21 1.65 -24.51
N LYS A 90 -1.37 2.29 -24.41
CA LYS A 90 -1.50 3.73 -24.65
C LYS A 90 -1.49 4.49 -23.33
N LEU A 91 -0.58 5.42 -23.15
CA LEU A 91 -0.59 6.37 -22.04
C LEU A 91 -1.56 7.53 -22.36
N VAL A 92 -2.85 7.30 -22.11
CA VAL A 92 -3.93 8.26 -22.43
C VAL A 92 -4.08 9.38 -21.38
N PHE A 93 -3.37 9.30 -20.29
CA PHE A 93 -3.36 10.31 -19.24
C PHE A 93 -1.93 10.54 -18.74
N GLU A 94 -1.52 11.80 -18.59
CA GLU A 94 -0.18 12.17 -18.13
C GLU A 94 -0.10 12.18 -16.60
N ASN A 95 0.94 11.57 -16.07
CA ASN A 95 1.24 11.55 -14.62
C ASN A 95 0.10 11.00 -13.73
N PRO A 96 -0.48 9.84 -14.05
CA PRO A 96 -1.46 9.22 -13.17
C PRO A 96 -0.81 8.86 -11.83
N LYS A 97 -1.58 8.90 -10.75
CA LYS A 97 -1.10 8.44 -9.46
C LYS A 97 -1.20 6.92 -9.38
N PRO A 98 -0.25 6.22 -8.74
CA PRO A 98 -0.36 4.78 -8.53
C PRO A 98 -1.59 4.43 -7.68
N THR A 99 -2.38 3.47 -8.12
CA THR A 99 -3.55 2.99 -7.37
C THR A 99 -3.15 2.46 -6.00
N THR A 100 -2.01 1.79 -5.90
CA THR A 100 -1.46 1.25 -4.65
C THR A 100 -1.23 2.33 -3.59
N LEU A 101 -0.71 3.51 -3.97
CA LEU A 101 -0.53 4.64 -3.05
C LEU A 101 -1.87 5.14 -2.51
N ILE A 102 -2.84 5.32 -3.39
CA ILE A 102 -4.17 5.83 -3.01
C ILE A 102 -4.91 4.82 -2.12
N LYS A 103 -4.78 3.53 -2.42
CA LYS A 103 -5.32 2.46 -1.57
C LYS A 103 -4.74 2.48 -0.16
N GLU A 104 -3.43 2.63 -0.02
CA GLU A 104 -2.77 2.70 1.27
C GLU A 104 -3.28 3.90 2.09
N ILE A 105 -3.44 5.07 1.45
CA ILE A 105 -4.02 6.25 2.07
C ILE A 105 -5.46 6.00 2.54
N PHE A 106 -6.30 5.39 1.71
CA PHE A 106 -7.69 5.13 2.07
C PHE A 106 -7.84 4.03 3.12
N PHE A 107 -7.05 2.97 3.04
CA PHE A 107 -7.02 1.93 4.04
C PHE A 107 -6.75 2.48 5.45
N ALA A 108 -5.82 3.43 5.56
CA ALA A 108 -5.44 4.02 6.84
C ALA A 108 -6.40 5.11 7.35
N ASN A 109 -7.21 5.71 6.47
CA ASN A 109 -7.99 6.91 6.82
C ASN A 109 -9.50 6.78 6.60
N THR A 110 -9.99 5.64 6.12
CA THR A 110 -11.43 5.45 5.83
C THR A 110 -11.97 4.18 6.44
N ASN A 111 -13.23 4.24 6.87
CA ASN A 111 -14.01 3.08 7.25
C ASN A 111 -14.72 2.48 6.02
N GLN A 112 -15.21 1.24 6.16
CA GLN A 112 -15.81 0.47 5.08
C GLN A 112 -17.06 1.09 4.43
N ASN A 113 -17.71 2.08 5.03
CA ASN A 113 -18.92 2.71 4.52
C ASN A 113 -18.76 4.22 4.23
N ASP A 114 -17.54 4.74 4.25
CA ASP A 114 -17.27 6.15 4.07
C ASP A 114 -17.47 6.60 2.61
N ILE A 115 -17.67 7.91 2.44
CA ILE A 115 -17.77 8.54 1.13
C ILE A 115 -16.47 9.32 0.89
N ILE A 116 -15.78 9.02 -0.20
CA ILE A 116 -14.55 9.65 -0.60
C ILE A 116 -14.85 10.67 -1.69
N LEU A 117 -14.37 11.89 -1.50
CA LEU A 117 -14.56 13.00 -2.44
C LEU A 117 -13.21 13.41 -3.00
N ASP A 118 -13.09 13.40 -4.33
CA ASP A 118 -11.91 13.85 -5.07
C ASP A 118 -12.31 14.99 -6.02
N PHE A 119 -11.76 16.18 -5.78
CA PHE A 119 -12.03 17.38 -6.58
C PHE A 119 -11.19 17.47 -7.85
N PHE A 120 -10.22 16.60 -8.04
CA PHE A 120 -9.30 16.57 -9.16
C PHE A 120 -9.13 15.15 -9.66
N ALA A 121 -10.22 14.58 -10.17
CA ALA A 121 -10.33 13.16 -10.52
C ALA A 121 -9.19 12.65 -11.42
N GLY A 122 -8.67 13.49 -12.30
CA GLY A 122 -7.55 13.15 -13.18
C GLY A 122 -7.82 11.88 -13.98
N SER A 123 -6.98 10.86 -13.80
CA SER A 123 -7.14 9.53 -14.43
C SER A 123 -8.20 8.64 -13.79
N GLY A 124 -8.87 9.10 -12.71
CA GLY A 124 -9.84 8.30 -11.99
C GLY A 124 -9.25 7.29 -11.00
N THR A 125 -7.97 7.40 -10.66
CA THR A 125 -7.26 6.49 -9.73
C THR A 125 -7.98 6.35 -8.40
N THR A 126 -8.58 7.43 -7.89
CA THR A 126 -9.38 7.40 -6.65
C THR A 126 -10.54 6.39 -6.74
N ALA A 127 -11.27 6.38 -7.85
CA ALA A 127 -12.38 5.43 -8.06
C ALA A 127 -11.85 3.99 -8.11
N GLN A 128 -10.79 3.73 -8.85
CA GLN A 128 -10.16 2.42 -8.95
C GLN A 128 -9.71 1.93 -7.57
N ALA A 129 -9.00 2.76 -6.82
CA ALA A 129 -8.51 2.43 -5.48
C ALA A 129 -9.67 2.07 -4.52
N VAL A 130 -10.79 2.80 -4.57
CA VAL A 130 -11.97 2.51 -3.74
C VAL A 130 -12.62 1.19 -4.14
N MET A 131 -12.77 0.92 -5.44
CA MET A 131 -13.34 -0.34 -5.93
C MET A 131 -12.49 -1.54 -5.54
N GLU A 132 -11.17 -1.45 -5.70
CA GLU A 132 -10.24 -2.51 -5.32
C GLU A 132 -10.24 -2.75 -3.81
N LEU A 133 -10.20 -1.68 -3.00
CA LEU A 133 -10.22 -1.79 -1.55
C LEU A 133 -11.52 -2.43 -1.05
N ASN A 134 -12.66 -2.05 -1.62
CA ASN A 134 -13.95 -2.68 -1.30
C ASN A 134 -13.96 -4.18 -1.66
N ALA A 135 -13.32 -4.57 -2.76
CA ALA A 135 -13.21 -5.98 -3.14
C ALA A 135 -12.31 -6.78 -2.18
N GLU A 136 -11.28 -6.15 -1.62
CA GLU A 136 -10.33 -6.78 -0.70
C GLU A 136 -10.90 -6.96 0.71
N ASP A 137 -11.62 -5.95 1.23
CA ASP A 137 -12.11 -5.96 2.62
C ASP A 137 -13.64 -6.12 2.75
N ASN A 138 -14.33 -6.41 1.63
CA ASN A 138 -15.80 -6.47 1.54
C ASN A 138 -16.48 -5.17 2.00
N GLY A 139 -15.81 -4.04 1.79
CA GLY A 139 -16.33 -2.72 2.10
C GLY A 139 -17.39 -2.24 1.12
N ASN A 140 -18.05 -1.15 1.47
CA ASN A 140 -19.07 -0.47 0.65
C ASN A 140 -18.78 1.04 0.59
N ARG A 141 -17.49 1.42 0.54
CA ARG A 141 -17.09 2.81 0.35
C ARG A 141 -17.65 3.33 -0.96
N LYS A 142 -18.02 4.58 -0.95
CA LYS A 142 -18.50 5.29 -2.15
C LYS A 142 -17.51 6.38 -2.51
N PHE A 143 -17.53 6.80 -3.76
CA PHE A 143 -16.70 7.91 -4.21
C PHE A 143 -17.53 8.92 -5.03
N ILE A 144 -17.08 10.17 -4.98
CA ILE A 144 -17.55 11.26 -5.81
C ILE A 144 -16.32 11.87 -6.47
N LEU A 145 -16.26 11.84 -7.79
CA LEU A 145 -15.20 12.44 -8.57
C LEU A 145 -15.67 13.72 -9.23
N VAL A 146 -14.86 14.76 -9.12
CA VAL A 146 -15.11 16.05 -9.78
C VAL A 146 -13.91 16.35 -10.66
N GLN A 147 -14.15 16.68 -11.92
CA GLN A 147 -13.15 17.10 -12.89
C GLN A 147 -13.64 18.33 -13.65
N LEU A 148 -12.75 19.28 -13.87
CA LEU A 148 -13.04 20.41 -14.74
C LEU A 148 -13.13 19.93 -16.19
N ASP A 149 -14.15 20.42 -16.91
CA ASP A 149 -14.31 20.19 -18.34
C ASP A 149 -13.37 21.13 -19.13
N GLU A 150 -12.10 20.71 -19.25
CA GLU A 150 -11.09 21.45 -19.99
C GLU A 150 -10.84 20.78 -21.35
N LYS A 151 -10.72 21.61 -22.39
CA LYS A 151 -10.38 21.10 -23.72
C LYS A 151 -8.96 20.56 -23.76
N ILE A 152 -8.81 19.35 -24.24
CA ILE A 152 -7.50 18.74 -24.45
C ILE A 152 -6.80 19.43 -25.64
N ASP A 153 -5.60 19.95 -25.41
CA ASP A 153 -4.78 20.57 -26.45
C ASP A 153 -4.09 19.47 -27.29
N GLU A 154 -4.46 19.38 -28.59
CA GLU A 154 -3.91 18.39 -29.50
C GLU A 154 -2.37 18.43 -29.58
N ASN A 155 -1.78 19.62 -29.45
CA ASN A 155 -0.32 19.78 -29.57
C ASN A 155 0.44 19.35 -28.28
N LYS A 156 -0.24 19.39 -27.14
CA LYS A 156 0.36 19.03 -25.84
C LYS A 156 0.14 17.57 -25.48
N SER A 157 -1.05 17.05 -25.75
CA SER A 157 -1.46 15.72 -25.30
C SER A 157 -2.16 14.96 -26.44
N LYS A 158 -1.45 14.71 -27.54
CA LYS A 158 -2.02 14.11 -28.74
C LYS A 158 -2.67 12.75 -28.48
N VAL A 159 -2.05 11.87 -27.70
CA VAL A 159 -2.59 10.53 -27.38
C VAL A 159 -3.94 10.65 -26.67
N ALA A 160 -4.02 11.51 -25.66
CA ALA A 160 -5.26 11.77 -24.93
C ALA A 160 -6.33 12.42 -25.84
N TYR A 161 -5.92 13.37 -26.68
CA TYR A 161 -6.83 14.02 -27.62
C TYR A 161 -7.43 13.03 -28.62
N ASP A 162 -6.61 12.20 -29.24
CA ASP A 162 -7.05 11.19 -30.21
C ASP A 162 -7.94 10.14 -29.56
N PHE A 163 -7.64 9.75 -28.31
CA PHE A 163 -8.45 8.82 -27.53
C PHE A 163 -9.84 9.40 -27.26
N CYS A 164 -9.93 10.60 -26.68
CA CYS A 164 -11.21 11.23 -26.35
C CYS A 164 -12.06 11.56 -27.59
N LYS A 165 -11.42 11.83 -28.73
CA LYS A 165 -12.13 12.13 -29.97
C LYS A 165 -12.71 10.90 -30.66
N ASN A 166 -12.06 9.75 -30.54
CA ASN A 166 -12.38 8.56 -31.32
C ASN A 166 -13.02 7.43 -30.50
N GLU A 167 -12.88 7.44 -29.19
CA GLU A 167 -13.28 6.33 -28.34
C GLU A 167 -14.29 6.73 -27.24
N LEU A 168 -14.64 8.03 -27.13
CA LEU A 168 -15.69 8.58 -26.27
C LEU A 168 -16.74 9.33 -27.09
#